data_742aecf43e6d321f51e7b0798870bc88
#
_entry.id   742aecf43e6d321f51e7b0798870bc88
#
_cell.length_a   1.000
_cell.length_b   1.000
_cell.length_c   1.000
_cell.angle_alpha   90.00
_cell.angle_beta   90.00
_cell.angle_gamma   90.00
#
_symmetry.space_group_name_H-M   'P 1'
#
loop_
_entity.id
_entity.type
_entity.pdbx_description
1 polymer ?
#
loop_
_entity_poly.entity_id
_entity_poly.type
_entity_poly.pdbx_seq_one_letter_code
_entity_poly.pdbx_strand_id
1 'polypeptide(L)'
;FTTKSSLRYLLIVLDLDGTLTNSKKEITPKTKAALMKIQEEGKIVVLASGRPTPGILHLADELELQKYGGYILSYNGAKIINCKTKEIVYNKTLPQESIQVLYDKAKEFGIGILSYSESEIILGNGQDQYNELEAKINRLPVKEVENFPEYIDFPVNKCLMTGEPEKILKAQEKLRELFGEKLNI
;
A
#
# COMPACT_ATOMS: atom_id res chain seq x y z
N PHE A 1 5.13 18.71 44.92
CA PHE A 1 4.40 18.85 43.63
C PHE A 1 5.19 18.10 42.57
N THR A 2 4.85 16.84 42.36
CA THR A 2 5.38 16.01 41.25
C THR A 2 4.61 16.36 39.99
N THR A 3 5.20 17.16 39.13
CA THR A 3 4.74 17.34 37.76
C THR A 3 4.87 16.00 37.04
N LYS A 4 3.76 15.28 36.86
CA LYS A 4 3.66 14.19 35.87
C LYS A 4 4.00 14.81 34.54
N SER A 5 5.19 14.55 34.00
CA SER A 5 5.53 14.78 32.61
C SER A 5 4.58 13.92 31.78
N SER A 6 3.48 14.49 31.30
CA SER A 6 2.64 13.84 30.34
C SER A 6 3.43 13.75 29.03
N LEU A 7 3.92 12.56 28.68
CA LEU A 7 4.41 12.25 27.35
C LEU A 7 3.31 12.66 26.36
N ARG A 8 3.47 13.79 25.70
CA ARG A 8 2.54 14.25 24.67
C ARG A 8 2.93 13.58 23.35
N TYR A 9 2.33 12.44 23.05
CA TYR A 9 2.40 11.91 21.69
C TYR A 9 1.73 12.92 20.75
N LEU A 10 2.49 13.40 19.78
CA LEU A 10 1.99 14.34 18.76
C LEU A 10 1.47 13.61 17.52
N LEU A 11 1.94 12.38 17.32
CA LEU A 11 1.69 11.59 16.12
C LEU A 11 1.27 10.18 16.53
N ILE A 12 0.23 9.66 15.87
CA ILE A 12 -0.26 8.28 16.01
C ILE A 12 -0.24 7.63 14.64
N VAL A 13 0.62 6.63 14.48
CA VAL A 13 0.74 5.85 13.25
C VAL A 13 0.00 4.53 13.42
N LEU A 14 -0.91 4.24 12.51
CA LEU A 14 -1.79 3.06 12.55
C LEU A 14 -1.59 2.24 11.30
N ASP A 15 -1.26 0.95 11.48
CA ASP A 15 -1.46 -0.06 10.46
C ASP A 15 -2.95 -0.30 10.23
N LEU A 16 -3.33 -0.73 9.03
CA LEU A 16 -4.73 -0.88 8.64
C LEU A 16 -5.27 -2.26 8.96
N ASP A 17 -4.68 -3.27 8.35
CA ASP A 17 -5.24 -4.62 8.28
C ASP A 17 -4.98 -5.41 9.57
N GLY A 18 -6.03 -5.61 10.38
CA GLY A 18 -5.90 -6.26 11.68
C GLY A 18 -5.52 -5.32 12.83
N THR A 19 -5.35 -4.02 12.58
CA THR A 19 -5.06 -3.00 13.60
C THR A 19 -6.16 -1.94 13.63
N LEU A 20 -6.25 -1.08 12.62
CA LEU A 20 -7.29 -0.05 12.53
C LEU A 20 -8.64 -0.61 12.11
N THR A 21 -8.62 -1.53 11.13
CA THR A 21 -9.83 -2.12 10.56
C THR A 21 -10.12 -3.52 11.11
N ASN A 22 -11.40 -3.83 11.23
CA ASN A 22 -11.90 -5.15 11.61
C ASN A 22 -11.77 -6.17 10.45
N SER A 23 -12.28 -7.40 10.65
CA SER A 23 -12.30 -8.45 9.62
C SER A 23 -13.09 -8.09 8.36
N LYS A 24 -14.01 -7.12 8.45
CA LYS A 24 -14.77 -6.58 7.32
C LYS A 24 -14.06 -5.42 6.62
N LYS A 25 -12.83 -5.07 7.04
CA LYS A 25 -12.04 -3.94 6.53
C LYS A 25 -12.70 -2.57 6.81
N GLU A 26 -13.39 -2.46 7.94
CA GLU A 26 -14.11 -1.26 8.38
C GLU A 26 -13.53 -0.73 9.69
N ILE A 27 -13.53 0.59 9.87
CA ILE A 27 -13.21 1.23 11.15
C ILE A 27 -14.45 1.13 12.04
N THR A 28 -14.30 0.61 13.26
CA THR A 28 -15.45 0.53 14.17
C THR A 28 -15.87 1.93 14.63
N PRO A 29 -17.19 2.15 14.93
CA PRO A 29 -17.65 3.46 15.42
C PRO A 29 -16.91 3.95 16.67
N LYS A 30 -16.53 3.04 17.57
CA LYS A 30 -15.77 3.36 18.78
C LYS A 30 -14.36 3.84 18.45
N THR A 31 -13.66 3.14 17.54
CA THR A 31 -12.31 3.51 17.08
C THR A 31 -12.35 4.85 16.35
N LYS A 32 -13.31 5.04 15.45
CA LYS A 32 -13.52 6.29 14.73
C LYS A 32 -13.70 7.47 15.70
N ALA A 33 -14.62 7.34 16.66
CA ALA A 33 -14.89 8.39 17.64
C ALA A 33 -13.64 8.75 18.46
N ALA A 34 -12.83 7.76 18.85
CA ALA A 34 -11.58 7.99 19.57
C ALA A 34 -10.56 8.74 18.71
N LEU A 35 -10.38 8.35 17.44
CA LEU A 35 -9.46 9.00 16.51
C LEU A 35 -9.90 10.42 16.15
N MET A 36 -11.19 10.65 15.96
CA MET A 36 -11.71 12.01 15.74
C MET A 36 -11.40 12.91 16.94
N LYS A 37 -11.67 12.43 18.16
CA LYS A 37 -11.40 13.20 19.38
C LYS A 37 -9.92 13.59 19.53
N ILE A 38 -8.98 12.68 19.28
CA ILE A 38 -7.56 12.99 19.41
C ILE A 38 -7.08 13.96 18.31
N GLN A 39 -7.68 13.92 17.11
CA GLN A 39 -7.42 14.91 16.06
C GLN A 39 -7.94 16.30 16.46
N GLU A 40 -9.11 16.40 17.07
CA GLU A 40 -9.66 17.64 17.65
C GLU A 40 -8.75 18.23 18.75
N GLU A 41 -8.03 17.37 19.48
CA GLU A 41 -7.01 17.76 20.45
C GLU A 41 -5.67 18.16 19.80
N GLY A 42 -5.59 18.23 18.47
CA GLY A 42 -4.41 18.63 17.72
C GLY A 42 -3.35 17.53 17.54
N LYS A 43 -3.72 16.24 17.69
CA LYS A 43 -2.83 15.13 17.37
C LYS A 43 -2.94 14.78 15.89
N ILE A 44 -1.85 14.30 15.33
CA ILE A 44 -1.77 13.89 13.93
C ILE A 44 -1.98 12.39 13.84
N VAL A 45 -2.92 11.97 12.98
CA VAL A 45 -3.15 10.57 12.64
C VAL A 45 -2.49 10.25 11.31
N VAL A 46 -1.78 9.13 11.27
CA VAL A 46 -1.09 8.61 10.08
C VAL A 46 -1.57 7.20 9.80
N LEU A 47 -2.02 6.96 8.59
CA LEU A 47 -2.36 5.63 8.10
C LEU A 47 -1.16 5.02 7.38
N ALA A 48 -0.66 3.87 7.85
CA ALA A 48 0.49 3.19 7.26
C ALA A 48 0.07 1.79 6.79
N SER A 49 0.33 1.47 5.52
CA SER A 49 -0.08 0.18 4.95
C SER A 49 0.78 -0.24 3.76
N GLY A 50 0.77 -1.55 3.47
CA GLY A 50 1.27 -2.10 2.21
C GLY A 50 0.33 -1.86 1.01
N ARG A 51 -0.89 -1.38 1.25
CA ARG A 51 -1.86 -1.08 0.19
C ARG A 51 -1.38 0.06 -0.72
N PRO A 52 -1.87 0.12 -1.98
CA PRO A 52 -1.70 1.28 -2.83
C PRO A 52 -2.43 2.49 -2.23
N THR A 53 -1.98 3.69 -2.58
CA THR A 53 -2.61 4.93 -2.08
C THR A 53 -4.14 4.95 -2.31
N PRO A 54 -4.67 4.64 -3.51
CA PRO A 54 -6.12 4.64 -3.74
C PRO A 54 -6.88 3.69 -2.80
N GLY A 55 -6.27 2.55 -2.42
CA GLY A 55 -6.86 1.58 -1.49
C GLY A 55 -6.96 2.07 -0.04
N ILE A 56 -6.36 3.21 0.31
CA ILE A 56 -6.35 3.81 1.64
C ILE A 56 -7.26 5.05 1.72
N LEU A 57 -7.47 5.76 0.60
CA LEU A 57 -8.14 7.06 0.58
C LEU A 57 -9.50 7.06 1.28
N HIS A 58 -10.32 6.04 1.07
CA HIS A 58 -11.65 5.97 1.70
C HIS A 58 -11.59 5.94 3.23
N LEU A 59 -10.54 5.34 3.84
CA LEU A 59 -10.32 5.35 5.29
C LEU A 59 -9.80 6.71 5.78
N ALA A 60 -8.95 7.34 4.99
CA ALA A 60 -8.46 8.69 5.26
C ALA A 60 -9.60 9.73 5.22
N ASP A 61 -10.52 9.58 4.26
CA ASP A 61 -11.71 10.42 4.14
C ASP A 61 -12.68 10.17 5.31
N GLU A 62 -12.88 8.91 5.70
CA GLU A 62 -13.70 8.55 6.85
C GLU A 62 -13.20 9.18 8.16
N LEU A 63 -11.89 9.33 8.31
CA LEU A 63 -11.23 9.97 9.47
C LEU A 63 -10.98 11.48 9.27
N GLU A 64 -11.46 12.06 8.17
CA GLU A 64 -11.28 13.50 7.85
C GLU A 64 -9.81 13.96 7.91
N LEU A 65 -8.86 13.11 7.46
CA LEU A 65 -7.42 13.44 7.56
C LEU A 65 -7.04 14.71 6.77
N GLN A 66 -7.77 15.05 5.71
CA GLN A 66 -7.58 16.29 4.95
C GLN A 66 -7.91 17.54 5.79
N LYS A 67 -8.85 17.46 6.73
CA LYS A 67 -9.22 18.55 7.62
C LYS A 67 -8.21 18.73 8.75
N TYR A 68 -7.78 17.60 9.35
CA TYR A 68 -6.92 17.61 10.54
C TYR A 68 -5.41 17.58 10.22
N GLY A 69 -5.00 17.37 8.96
CA GLY A 69 -3.60 17.39 8.56
C GLY A 69 -2.86 16.08 8.76
N GLY A 70 -3.57 14.95 8.64
CA GLY A 70 -2.99 13.62 8.70
C GLY A 70 -2.17 13.21 7.47
N TYR A 71 -1.58 12.03 7.52
CA TYR A 71 -0.74 11.49 6.43
C TYR A 71 -1.15 10.07 6.05
N ILE A 72 -0.85 9.71 4.82
CA ILE A 72 -0.90 8.34 4.32
C ILE A 72 0.52 7.89 3.97
N LEU A 73 0.94 6.75 4.54
CA LEU A 73 2.12 5.98 4.13
C LEU A 73 1.62 4.75 3.39
N SER A 74 1.72 4.75 2.08
CA SER A 74 1.30 3.64 1.21
C SER A 74 2.49 2.85 0.67
N TYR A 75 2.22 1.69 0.06
CA TYR A 75 3.23 0.82 -0.56
C TYR A 75 4.38 0.47 0.40
N ASN A 76 4.06 0.09 1.66
CA ASN A 76 5.05 -0.18 2.71
C ASN A 76 5.99 1.01 3.00
N GLY A 77 5.48 2.25 2.91
CA GLY A 77 6.23 3.48 3.14
C GLY A 77 6.96 4.03 1.90
N ALA A 78 6.79 3.42 0.73
CA ALA A 78 7.41 3.93 -0.50
C ALA A 78 6.78 5.24 -1.01
N LYS A 79 5.56 5.58 -0.57
CA LYS A 79 4.92 6.86 -0.89
C LYS A 79 4.29 7.46 0.38
N ILE A 80 4.58 8.73 0.65
CA ILE A 80 4.01 9.49 1.77
C ILE A 80 3.31 10.72 1.23
N ILE A 81 2.05 10.88 1.62
CA ILE A 81 1.20 11.98 1.17
C ILE A 81 0.67 12.74 2.40
N ASN A 82 0.79 14.05 2.37
CA ASN A 82 0.09 14.94 3.29
C ASN A 82 -1.37 15.07 2.84
N CYS A 83 -2.32 14.61 3.65
CA CYS A 83 -3.74 14.59 3.27
C CYS A 83 -4.33 16.00 3.11
N LYS A 84 -3.83 16.99 3.85
CA LYS A 84 -4.34 18.36 3.82
C LYS A 84 -3.87 19.12 2.58
N THR A 85 -2.57 19.07 2.28
CA THR A 85 -1.98 19.81 1.16
C THR A 85 -2.00 19.04 -0.15
N LYS A 86 -2.23 17.72 -0.08
CA LYS A 86 -2.09 16.76 -1.19
C LYS A 86 -0.65 16.63 -1.72
N GLU A 87 0.30 17.19 -1.01
CA GLU A 87 1.72 17.12 -1.35
C GLU A 87 2.26 15.70 -1.15
N ILE A 88 3.02 15.24 -2.13
CA ILE A 88 3.79 14.01 -2.02
C ILE A 88 5.11 14.35 -1.30
N VAL A 89 5.16 14.01 0.00
CA VAL A 89 6.32 14.29 0.87
C VAL A 89 7.49 13.37 0.57
N TYR A 90 7.20 12.14 0.17
CA TYR A 90 8.17 11.13 -0.20
C TYR A 90 7.62 10.21 -1.27
N ASN A 91 8.45 9.85 -2.25
CA ASN A 91 8.07 8.90 -3.29
C ASN A 91 9.31 8.13 -3.77
N LYS A 92 9.37 6.84 -3.45
CA LYS A 92 10.36 5.91 -3.96
C LYS A 92 9.69 4.95 -4.93
N THR A 93 10.15 4.96 -6.17
CA THR A 93 9.63 4.09 -7.23
C THR A 93 10.59 2.95 -7.53
N LEU A 94 10.09 1.91 -8.17
CA LEU A 94 10.92 0.84 -8.71
C LEU A 94 11.77 1.39 -9.87
N PRO A 95 13.02 0.91 -10.03
CA PRO A 95 13.76 1.15 -11.25
C PRO A 95 13.01 0.61 -12.47
N GLN A 96 12.83 1.41 -13.51
CA GLN A 96 12.02 1.04 -14.68
C GLN A 96 12.53 -0.24 -15.34
N GLU A 97 13.85 -0.42 -15.41
CA GLU A 97 14.50 -1.61 -15.95
C GLU A 97 14.19 -2.91 -15.17
N SER A 98 13.74 -2.79 -13.92
CA SER A 98 13.36 -3.96 -13.13
C SER A 98 12.02 -4.58 -13.54
N ILE A 99 11.13 -3.81 -14.16
CA ILE A 99 9.76 -4.25 -14.51
C ILE A 99 9.79 -5.44 -15.48
N GLN A 100 10.64 -5.37 -16.51
CA GLN A 100 10.80 -6.48 -17.45
C GLN A 100 11.30 -7.76 -16.76
N VAL A 101 12.30 -7.65 -15.90
CA VAL A 101 12.87 -8.80 -15.18
C VAL A 101 11.85 -9.42 -14.23
N LEU A 102 11.08 -8.59 -13.52
CA LEU A 102 10.01 -9.06 -12.62
C LEU A 102 8.92 -9.80 -13.40
N TYR A 103 8.50 -9.27 -14.55
CA TYR A 103 7.50 -9.88 -15.41
C TYR A 103 7.99 -11.24 -15.98
N ASP A 104 9.22 -11.30 -16.48
CA ASP A 104 9.80 -12.52 -17.01
C ASP A 104 9.90 -13.62 -15.94
N LYS A 105 10.27 -13.23 -14.70
CA LYS A 105 10.30 -14.17 -13.58
C LYS A 105 8.91 -14.63 -13.15
N ALA A 106 7.92 -13.75 -13.14
CA ALA A 106 6.55 -14.16 -12.88
C ALA A 106 6.07 -15.22 -13.89
N LYS A 107 6.37 -15.04 -15.16
CA LYS A 107 6.06 -16.03 -16.23
C LYS A 107 6.85 -17.33 -16.06
N GLU A 108 8.15 -17.25 -15.76
CA GLU A 108 9.02 -18.43 -15.54
C GLU A 108 8.49 -19.33 -14.41
N PHE A 109 8.03 -18.73 -13.32
CA PHE A 109 7.48 -19.46 -12.18
C PHE A 109 5.99 -19.80 -12.32
N GLY A 110 5.32 -19.31 -13.37
CA GLY A 110 3.89 -19.52 -13.59
C GLY A 110 3.04 -18.92 -12.46
N ILE A 111 3.37 -17.68 -12.07
CA ILE A 111 2.68 -16.88 -11.05
C ILE A 111 2.18 -15.56 -11.64
N GLY A 112 1.19 -14.95 -10.99
CA GLY A 112 0.68 -13.64 -11.39
C GLY A 112 1.64 -12.50 -11.04
N ILE A 113 1.54 -11.40 -11.78
CA ILE A 113 2.18 -10.13 -11.45
C ILE A 113 1.21 -8.98 -11.70
N LEU A 114 1.16 -8.06 -10.76
CA LEU A 114 0.37 -6.85 -10.89
C LEU A 114 1.13 -5.62 -10.35
N SER A 115 0.68 -4.46 -10.78
CA SER A 115 1.07 -3.16 -10.25
C SER A 115 -0.15 -2.24 -10.18
N TYR A 116 0.04 -0.97 -9.87
CA TYR A 116 -1.05 -0.05 -9.58
C TYR A 116 -0.85 1.27 -10.32
N SER A 117 -1.94 1.79 -10.88
CA SER A 117 -2.08 3.19 -11.22
C SER A 117 -2.82 3.95 -10.11
N GLU A 118 -3.15 5.20 -10.34
CA GLU A 118 -3.97 5.98 -9.39
C GLU A 118 -5.45 5.52 -9.35
N SER A 119 -5.91 4.71 -10.30
CA SER A 119 -7.33 4.34 -10.45
C SER A 119 -7.60 2.85 -10.61
N GLU A 120 -6.60 2.05 -10.90
CA GLU A 120 -6.78 0.63 -11.23
C GLU A 120 -5.57 -0.24 -10.85
N ILE A 121 -5.83 -1.53 -10.70
CA ILE A 121 -4.81 -2.57 -10.65
C ILE A 121 -4.50 -2.99 -12.09
N ILE A 122 -3.24 -3.00 -12.46
CA ILE A 122 -2.76 -3.44 -13.76
C ILE A 122 -2.24 -4.86 -13.60
N LEU A 123 -2.91 -5.83 -14.23
CA LEU A 123 -2.57 -7.23 -14.16
C LEU A 123 -1.81 -7.63 -15.43
N GLY A 124 -0.57 -8.11 -15.25
CA GLY A 124 0.29 -8.52 -16.36
C GLY A 124 0.04 -9.95 -16.83
N ASN A 125 -0.22 -10.86 -15.90
CA ASN A 125 -0.54 -12.26 -16.19
C ASN A 125 -1.04 -12.96 -14.93
N GLY A 126 -1.69 -14.11 -15.11
CA GLY A 126 -2.07 -15.01 -14.04
C GLY A 126 -3.25 -14.50 -13.22
N GLN A 127 -4.43 -14.40 -13.85
CA GLN A 127 -5.65 -14.18 -13.08
C GLN A 127 -5.87 -15.33 -12.10
N ASP A 128 -5.95 -15.01 -10.81
CA ASP A 128 -6.12 -15.95 -9.71
C ASP A 128 -6.94 -15.35 -8.56
N GLN A 129 -7.30 -16.20 -7.58
CA GLN A 129 -8.05 -15.76 -6.40
C GLN A 129 -7.34 -14.70 -5.54
N TYR A 130 -6.01 -14.61 -5.62
CA TYR A 130 -5.23 -13.68 -4.80
C TYR A 130 -5.29 -12.26 -5.39
N ASN A 131 -5.18 -12.12 -6.73
CA ASN A 131 -5.32 -10.81 -7.36
C ASN A 131 -6.77 -10.31 -7.35
N GLU A 132 -7.77 -11.21 -7.39
CA GLU A 132 -9.17 -10.87 -7.15
C GLU A 132 -9.40 -10.36 -5.71
N LEU A 133 -8.76 -11.01 -4.72
CA LEU A 133 -8.80 -10.55 -3.33
C LEU A 133 -8.15 -9.17 -3.16
N GLU A 134 -7.01 -8.95 -3.82
CA GLU A 134 -6.30 -7.66 -3.83
C GLU A 134 -7.20 -6.54 -4.39
N ALA A 135 -7.89 -6.79 -5.50
CA ALA A 135 -8.85 -5.87 -6.09
C ALA A 135 -9.99 -5.51 -5.12
N LYS A 136 -10.54 -6.53 -4.47
CA LYS A 136 -11.64 -6.35 -3.50
C LYS A 136 -11.20 -5.55 -2.28
N ILE A 137 -10.04 -5.86 -1.71
CA ILE A 137 -9.50 -5.16 -0.53
C ILE A 137 -9.25 -3.68 -0.82
N ASN A 138 -8.69 -3.38 -1.99
CA ASN A 138 -8.34 -2.01 -2.39
C ASN A 138 -9.50 -1.26 -3.05
N ARG A 139 -10.62 -1.93 -3.36
CA ARG A 139 -11.78 -1.36 -4.07
C ARG A 139 -11.38 -0.76 -5.42
N LEU A 140 -10.49 -1.43 -6.13
CA LEU A 140 -9.98 -1.00 -7.43
C LEU A 140 -10.40 -1.97 -8.53
N PRO A 141 -10.76 -1.47 -9.72
CA PRO A 141 -10.95 -2.32 -10.88
C PRO A 141 -9.62 -2.94 -11.33
N VAL A 142 -9.70 -4.08 -11.99
CA VAL A 142 -8.54 -4.76 -12.57
C VAL A 142 -8.57 -4.54 -14.08
N LYS A 143 -7.43 -4.13 -14.62
CA LYS A 143 -7.16 -4.06 -16.05
C LYS A 143 -6.08 -5.06 -16.40
N GLU A 144 -6.44 -6.08 -17.14
CA GLU A 144 -5.49 -7.04 -17.70
C GLU A 144 -4.83 -6.46 -18.94
N VAL A 145 -3.51 -6.64 -19.07
CA VAL A 145 -2.72 -6.12 -20.19
C VAL A 145 -1.88 -7.23 -20.82
N GLU A 146 -1.74 -7.22 -22.14
CA GLU A 146 -1.00 -8.24 -22.89
C GLU A 146 0.53 -8.10 -22.69
N ASN A 147 1.03 -6.87 -22.68
CA ASN A 147 2.45 -6.56 -22.50
C ASN A 147 2.63 -5.66 -21.27
N PHE A 148 2.80 -6.28 -20.12
CA PHE A 148 2.92 -5.59 -18.84
C PHE A 148 4.09 -4.61 -18.79
N PRO A 149 5.34 -4.95 -19.21
CA PRO A 149 6.45 -4.02 -19.18
C PRO A 149 6.28 -2.81 -20.11
N GLU A 150 5.65 -3.01 -21.26
CA GLU A 150 5.38 -1.92 -22.19
C GLU A 150 4.25 -1.01 -21.70
N TYR A 151 3.24 -1.60 -21.05
CA TYR A 151 2.13 -0.83 -20.48
C TYR A 151 2.56 0.01 -19.27
N ILE A 152 3.49 -0.49 -18.45
CA ILE A 152 4.04 0.25 -17.29
C ILE A 152 5.18 1.17 -17.77
N ASP A 153 4.84 2.20 -18.52
CA ASP A 153 5.76 3.26 -18.98
C ASP A 153 5.85 4.45 -18.01
N PHE A 154 5.26 4.33 -16.85
CA PHE A 154 5.21 5.33 -15.78
C PHE A 154 5.79 4.80 -14.46
N PRO A 155 6.24 5.70 -13.56
CA PRO A 155 6.80 5.29 -12.27
C PRO A 155 5.80 4.55 -11.39
N VAL A 156 6.16 3.36 -10.91
CA VAL A 156 5.37 2.57 -9.96
C VAL A 156 6.14 2.32 -8.67
N ASN A 157 5.44 2.27 -7.55
CA ASN A 157 6.06 2.08 -6.24
C ASN A 157 6.24 0.61 -5.86
N LYS A 158 5.43 -0.29 -6.45
CA LYS A 158 5.37 -1.70 -6.06
C LYS A 158 4.86 -2.55 -7.22
N CYS A 159 5.49 -3.71 -7.41
CA CYS A 159 4.88 -4.85 -8.07
C CYS A 159 4.51 -5.90 -7.01
N LEU A 160 3.37 -6.56 -7.17
CA LEU A 160 2.93 -7.67 -6.34
C LEU A 160 2.87 -8.93 -7.20
N MET A 161 3.46 -10.01 -6.69
CA MET A 161 3.34 -11.33 -7.31
C MET A 161 2.35 -12.18 -6.53
N THR A 162 1.50 -12.91 -7.24
CA THR A 162 0.43 -13.74 -6.68
C THR A 162 0.51 -15.16 -7.23
N GLY A 163 0.11 -16.14 -6.42
CA GLY A 163 0.11 -17.53 -6.85
C GLY A 163 0.25 -18.51 -5.69
N GLU A 164 0.45 -19.77 -6.03
CA GLU A 164 0.64 -20.85 -5.06
C GLU A 164 1.86 -20.60 -4.16
N PRO A 165 1.76 -20.80 -2.83
CA PRO A 165 2.81 -20.46 -1.87
C PRO A 165 4.18 -21.03 -2.20
N GLU A 166 4.28 -22.28 -2.65
CA GLU A 166 5.56 -22.91 -3.03
C GLU A 166 6.24 -22.22 -4.21
N LYS A 167 5.46 -21.78 -5.21
CA LYS A 167 5.97 -21.05 -6.37
C LYS A 167 6.42 -19.65 -5.97
N ILE A 168 5.67 -18.99 -5.12
CA ILE A 168 6.00 -17.65 -4.60
C ILE A 168 7.32 -17.70 -3.80
N LEU A 169 7.51 -18.68 -2.93
CA LEU A 169 8.75 -18.84 -2.18
C LEU A 169 9.97 -19.01 -3.10
N LYS A 170 9.87 -19.87 -4.11
CA LYS A 170 10.95 -20.06 -5.11
C LYS A 170 11.25 -18.78 -5.90
N ALA A 171 10.20 -18.08 -6.32
CA ALA A 171 10.34 -16.81 -7.01
C ALA A 171 11.00 -15.76 -6.11
N GLN A 172 10.60 -15.67 -4.84
CA GLN A 172 11.17 -14.75 -3.86
C GLN A 172 12.68 -14.99 -3.65
N GLU A 173 13.09 -16.24 -3.46
CA GLU A 173 14.50 -16.60 -3.31
C GLU A 173 15.30 -16.16 -4.54
N LYS A 174 14.80 -16.47 -5.74
CA LYS A 174 15.47 -16.10 -6.99
C LYS A 174 15.55 -14.60 -7.21
N LEU A 175 14.51 -13.87 -6.89
CA LEU A 175 14.50 -12.41 -7.01
C LEU A 175 15.45 -11.75 -6.00
N ARG A 176 15.56 -12.28 -4.78
CA ARG A 176 16.55 -11.81 -3.80
C ARG A 176 17.98 -12.03 -4.28
N GLU A 177 18.28 -13.18 -4.92
CA GLU A 177 19.59 -13.40 -5.54
C GLU A 177 19.89 -12.39 -6.66
N LEU A 178 18.91 -12.10 -7.52
CA LEU A 178 19.08 -11.22 -8.68
C LEU A 178 19.22 -9.74 -8.29
N PHE A 179 18.41 -9.28 -7.36
CA PHE A 179 18.32 -7.87 -7.03
C PHE A 179 19.10 -7.47 -5.77
N GLY A 180 19.39 -8.44 -4.86
CA GLY A 180 20.10 -8.15 -3.63
C GLY A 180 19.43 -7.03 -2.83
N GLU A 181 20.20 -5.99 -2.52
CA GLU A 181 19.72 -4.82 -1.78
C GLU A 181 19.07 -3.74 -2.69
N LYS A 182 19.07 -3.94 -4.02
CA LYS A 182 18.51 -2.95 -4.95
C LYS A 182 17.00 -2.84 -4.84
N LEU A 183 16.32 -3.97 -4.58
CA LEU A 183 14.88 -4.04 -4.35
C LEU A 183 14.58 -4.65 -2.98
N ASN A 184 13.54 -4.16 -2.34
CA ASN A 184 12.99 -4.79 -1.12
C ASN A 184 12.00 -5.89 -1.55
N ILE A 185 12.36 -7.17 -1.34
CA ILE A 185 11.61 -8.35 -1.78
C ILE A 185 11.19 -9.20 -0.57
#